data_0ca1515b0a3de8b4d27ed393b73139e5
#
_entry.id   0ca1515b0a3de8b4d27ed393b73139e5
#
_cell.length_a   1.000
_cell.length_b   1.000
_cell.length_c   1.000
_cell.angle_alpha   90.00
_cell.angle_beta   90.00
_cell.angle_gamma   90.00
#
_symmetry.space_group_name_H-M   'P 1'
#
loop_
_entity.id
_entity.type
_entity.pdbx_description
1 polymer ?
#
loop_
_entity_poly.entity_id
_entity_poly.type
_entity_poly.pdbx_seq_one_letter_code
_entity_poly.pdbx_strand_id
1 'polypeptide(L)'
;MAESFEKKHPVLAVVGPTATGKTALGVALAEQFGGEIISADSMQIYKGLDIGTAKVTPEETHGIPHHGVDILEPDAPFSVADFTAMAGRLEQEIAGRGHLPILVGGTGLYVQSFLYGVRFTEEKAPAGLREQLAEELAQKGGAALYAELQQVDPEAAAAIHPNNQVRVLRALEHYRA
;
A
#
# COMPACT_ATOMS: atom_id res chain seq x y z
N MET A 1 3.62 20.87 -6.34
CA MET A 1 3.37 21.09 -4.90
C MET A 1 2.63 19.87 -4.40
N ALA A 2 3.28 19.01 -3.62
CA ALA A 2 2.61 17.87 -2.99
C ALA A 2 1.68 18.43 -1.91
N GLU A 3 0.37 18.32 -2.10
CA GLU A 3 -0.59 18.63 -1.07
C GLU A 3 -0.33 17.74 0.14
N SER A 4 -0.07 18.34 1.28
CA SER A 4 0.02 17.61 2.54
C SER A 4 -1.39 17.13 2.90
N PHE A 5 -1.63 15.83 2.81
CA PHE A 5 -2.85 15.24 3.37
C PHE A 5 -2.77 15.33 4.90
N GLU A 6 -3.08 16.49 5.43
CA GLU A 6 -3.41 16.61 6.84
C GLU A 6 -4.77 15.92 7.04
N LYS A 7 -4.81 14.88 7.85
CA LYS A 7 -6.08 14.26 8.24
C LYS A 7 -6.94 15.27 8.96
N LYS A 8 -7.99 15.69 8.30
CA LYS A 8 -8.94 16.67 8.85
C LYS A 8 -10.10 16.00 9.59
N HIS A 9 -10.27 14.68 9.42
CA HIS A 9 -11.42 13.93 9.94
C HIS A 9 -10.96 12.68 10.70
N PRO A 10 -11.74 12.25 11.71
CA PRO A 10 -11.46 11.00 12.39
C PRO A 10 -11.59 9.81 11.42
N VAL A 11 -10.67 8.87 11.53
CA VAL A 11 -10.68 7.61 10.77
C VAL A 11 -10.63 6.46 11.77
N LEU A 12 -11.54 5.50 11.63
CA LEU A 12 -11.49 4.27 12.41
C LEU A 12 -10.68 3.23 11.63
N ALA A 13 -9.78 2.49 12.29
CA ALA A 13 -8.98 1.47 11.64
C ALA A 13 -9.20 0.09 12.25
N VAL A 14 -9.56 -0.89 11.41
CA VAL A 14 -9.72 -2.31 11.76
C VAL A 14 -8.60 -3.09 11.08
N VAL A 15 -7.57 -3.44 11.83
CA VAL A 15 -6.34 -4.03 11.29
C VAL A 15 -6.00 -5.35 11.96
N GLY A 16 -5.33 -6.23 11.22
CA GLY A 16 -4.91 -7.54 11.76
C GLY A 16 -4.61 -8.56 10.65
N PRO A 17 -4.16 -9.77 11.01
CA PRO A 17 -3.88 -10.84 10.05
C PRO A 17 -5.11 -11.28 9.25
N THR A 18 -4.88 -12.03 8.18
CA THR A 18 -5.97 -12.67 7.42
C THR A 18 -6.77 -13.62 8.31
N ALA A 19 -8.06 -13.81 8.02
CA ALA A 19 -8.98 -14.69 8.71
C ALA A 19 -9.28 -14.35 10.19
N THR A 20 -9.07 -13.10 10.63
CA THR A 20 -9.39 -12.64 12.00
C THR A 20 -10.76 -11.97 12.14
N GLY A 21 -11.62 -12.03 11.11
CA GLY A 21 -12.95 -11.43 11.17
C GLY A 21 -13.01 -9.91 10.95
N LYS A 22 -11.92 -9.29 10.44
CA LYS A 22 -11.87 -7.83 10.20
C LYS A 22 -13.01 -7.31 9.34
N THR A 23 -13.36 -8.02 8.26
CA THR A 23 -14.41 -7.60 7.33
C THR A 23 -15.75 -7.52 8.04
N ALA A 24 -16.15 -8.57 8.73
CA ALA A 24 -17.42 -8.59 9.48
C ALA A 24 -17.45 -7.51 10.58
N LEU A 25 -16.33 -7.29 11.30
CA LEU A 25 -16.23 -6.23 12.28
C LEU A 25 -16.32 -4.85 11.63
N GLY A 26 -15.66 -4.64 10.50
CA GLY A 26 -15.70 -3.39 9.74
C GLY A 26 -17.11 -3.04 9.27
N VAL A 27 -17.84 -4.03 8.73
CA VAL A 27 -19.24 -3.87 8.32
C VAL A 27 -20.14 -3.53 9.51
N ALA A 28 -20.03 -4.27 10.63
CA ALA A 28 -20.81 -3.98 11.84
C ALA A 28 -20.57 -2.56 12.39
N LEU A 29 -19.31 -2.11 12.36
CA LEU A 29 -18.96 -0.74 12.78
C LEU A 29 -19.51 0.30 11.79
N ALA A 30 -19.47 0.01 10.49
CA ALA A 30 -20.04 0.89 9.47
C ALA A 30 -21.56 1.03 9.62
N GLU A 31 -22.27 -0.07 9.87
CA GLU A 31 -23.70 -0.05 10.18
C GLU A 31 -24.01 0.79 11.43
N GLN A 32 -23.24 0.59 12.50
CA GLN A 32 -23.47 1.24 13.78
C GLN A 32 -23.17 2.74 13.76
N PHE A 33 -22.12 3.15 13.04
CA PHE A 33 -21.62 4.52 13.05
C PHE A 33 -21.89 5.31 11.77
N GLY A 34 -22.63 4.75 10.82
CA GLY A 34 -22.91 5.39 9.54
C GLY A 34 -21.63 5.58 8.72
N GLY A 35 -20.79 4.54 8.64
CA GLY A 35 -19.50 4.60 7.99
C GLY A 35 -19.46 3.99 6.59
N GLU A 36 -18.35 4.20 5.89
CA GLU A 36 -17.98 3.54 4.64
C GLU A 36 -16.59 2.93 4.76
N ILE A 37 -16.35 1.81 4.10
CA ILE A 37 -15.10 1.04 4.22
C ILE A 37 -14.13 1.43 3.12
N ILE A 38 -12.86 1.64 3.52
CA ILE A 38 -11.69 1.75 2.64
C ILE A 38 -10.85 0.48 2.84
N SER A 39 -10.76 -0.37 1.82
CA SER A 39 -9.94 -1.60 1.90
C SER A 39 -8.45 -1.26 1.88
N ALA A 40 -7.72 -1.70 2.91
CA ALA A 40 -6.27 -1.63 3.01
C ALA A 40 -5.63 -3.00 2.77
N ASP A 41 -6.04 -3.65 1.69
CA ASP A 41 -5.51 -4.93 1.23
C ASP A 41 -4.92 -4.77 -0.17
N SER A 42 -3.64 -5.13 -0.33
CA SER A 42 -2.91 -4.95 -1.60
C SER A 42 -3.34 -5.91 -2.71
N MET A 43 -4.17 -6.91 -2.40
CA MET A 43 -4.62 -7.89 -3.38
C MET A 43 -6.10 -7.72 -3.76
N GLN A 44 -6.93 -7.25 -2.83
CA GLN A 44 -8.36 -7.04 -3.09
C GLN A 44 -8.66 -5.91 -4.08
N ILE A 45 -7.68 -5.04 -4.33
CA ILE A 45 -7.79 -3.95 -5.30
C ILE A 45 -7.92 -4.45 -6.74
N TYR A 46 -7.40 -5.65 -7.03
CA TYR A 46 -7.38 -6.22 -8.37
C TYR A 46 -8.65 -7.00 -8.68
N LYS A 47 -9.21 -6.77 -9.87
CA LYS A 47 -10.37 -7.48 -10.39
C LYS A 47 -10.09 -8.97 -10.59
N GLY A 48 -11.08 -9.80 -10.32
CA GLY A 48 -11.02 -11.25 -10.56
C GLY A 48 -10.12 -12.05 -9.60
N LEU A 49 -9.46 -11.40 -8.63
CA LEU A 49 -8.70 -12.08 -7.58
C LEU A 49 -9.56 -12.28 -6.33
N ASP A 50 -10.61 -13.09 -6.41
CA ASP A 50 -11.67 -13.13 -5.41
C ASP A 50 -11.41 -14.18 -4.31
N ILE A 51 -11.10 -15.42 -4.70
CA ILE A 51 -11.04 -16.56 -3.76
C ILE A 51 -9.81 -16.47 -2.85
N GLY A 52 -8.62 -16.30 -3.44
CA GLY A 52 -7.35 -16.31 -2.69
C GLY A 52 -7.14 -15.09 -1.80
N THR A 53 -7.89 -14.01 -2.01
CA THR A 53 -7.80 -12.75 -1.28
C THR A 53 -8.87 -12.58 -0.22
N ALA A 54 -9.78 -13.55 -0.10
CA ALA A 54 -10.95 -13.45 0.77
C ALA A 54 -11.69 -12.12 0.59
N LYS A 55 -11.92 -11.74 -0.68
CA LYS A 55 -12.63 -10.52 -1.04
C LYS A 55 -14.06 -10.57 -0.52
N VAL A 56 -14.55 -9.46 0.02
CA VAL A 56 -15.91 -9.34 0.51
C VAL A 56 -16.92 -9.60 -0.62
N THR A 57 -17.91 -10.43 -0.37
CA THR A 57 -19.00 -10.65 -1.32
C THR A 57 -20.09 -9.57 -1.18
N PRO A 58 -20.93 -9.36 -2.20
CA PRO A 58 -22.05 -8.41 -2.12
C PRO A 58 -22.96 -8.64 -0.90
N GLU A 59 -23.19 -9.90 -0.54
CA GLU A 59 -24.01 -10.27 0.62
C GLU A 59 -23.33 -9.87 1.93
N GLU A 60 -22.01 -10.07 2.04
CA GLU A 60 -21.24 -9.73 3.23
C GLU A 60 -21.05 -8.23 3.43
N THR A 61 -21.25 -7.41 2.38
CA THR A 61 -21.17 -5.96 2.52
C THR A 61 -22.35 -5.36 3.28
N HIS A 62 -23.49 -6.07 3.35
CA HIS A 62 -24.76 -5.54 3.89
C HIS A 62 -25.17 -4.19 3.28
N GLY A 63 -24.75 -3.92 2.05
CA GLY A 63 -25.01 -2.65 1.37
C GLY A 63 -24.09 -1.50 1.78
N ILE A 64 -23.11 -1.73 2.66
CA ILE A 64 -22.08 -0.74 3.03
C ILE A 64 -21.14 -0.54 1.84
N PRO A 65 -20.86 0.71 1.43
CA PRO A 65 -19.89 0.99 0.39
C PRO A 65 -18.48 0.52 0.80
N HIS A 66 -17.84 -0.26 -0.10
CA HIS A 66 -16.45 -0.71 0.04
C HIS A 66 -15.62 -0.09 -1.09
N HIS A 67 -14.70 0.77 -0.71
CA HIS A 67 -13.79 1.44 -1.63
C HIS A 67 -12.43 0.74 -1.69
N GLY A 68 -11.76 0.80 -2.84
CA GLY A 68 -10.45 0.17 -3.04
C GLY A 68 -10.51 -1.34 -3.28
N VAL A 69 -11.68 -1.86 -3.69
CA VAL A 69 -11.90 -3.25 -4.08
C VAL A 69 -12.26 -3.26 -5.57
N ASP A 70 -11.70 -4.20 -6.35
CA ASP A 70 -11.99 -4.40 -7.79
C ASP A 70 -11.82 -3.17 -8.69
N ILE A 71 -10.86 -2.32 -8.41
CA ILE A 71 -10.67 -1.07 -9.18
C ILE A 71 -9.59 -1.14 -10.24
N LEU A 72 -8.70 -2.13 -10.21
CA LEU A 72 -7.58 -2.27 -11.14
C LEU A 72 -7.56 -3.62 -11.86
N GLU A 73 -7.01 -3.64 -13.06
CA GLU A 73 -6.70 -4.88 -13.75
C GLU A 73 -5.46 -5.55 -13.11
N PRO A 74 -5.33 -6.90 -13.18
CA PRO A 74 -4.28 -7.64 -12.45
C PRO A 74 -2.84 -7.26 -12.82
N ASP A 75 -2.61 -6.71 -14.00
CA ASP A 75 -1.31 -6.26 -14.52
C ASP A 75 -1.02 -4.78 -14.23
N ALA A 76 -1.98 -4.05 -13.70
CA ALA A 76 -1.80 -2.64 -13.38
C ALA A 76 -0.88 -2.45 -12.16
N PRO A 77 0.16 -1.61 -12.24
CA PRO A 77 0.99 -1.32 -11.09
C PRO A 77 0.21 -0.50 -10.04
N PHE A 78 0.38 -0.84 -8.78
CA PHE A 78 -0.18 -0.09 -7.66
C PHE A 78 0.77 -0.08 -6.47
N SER A 79 1.24 1.08 -6.12
CA SER A 79 2.21 1.29 -5.05
C SER A 79 1.54 1.74 -3.75
N VAL A 80 2.32 1.75 -2.65
CA VAL A 80 1.88 2.34 -1.37
C VAL A 80 1.62 3.84 -1.50
N ALA A 81 2.32 4.54 -2.39
CA ALA A 81 2.08 5.96 -2.68
C ALA A 81 0.70 6.16 -3.33
N ASP A 82 0.35 5.30 -4.31
CA ASP A 82 -0.97 5.31 -4.95
C ASP A 82 -2.07 5.02 -3.94
N PHE A 83 -1.84 4.03 -3.06
CA PHE A 83 -2.78 3.72 -1.99
C PHE A 83 -3.01 4.92 -1.05
N THR A 84 -1.95 5.55 -0.56
CA THR A 84 -2.09 6.69 0.38
C THR A 84 -2.79 7.87 -0.26
N ALA A 85 -2.52 8.15 -1.54
CA ALA A 85 -3.21 9.18 -2.31
C ALA A 85 -4.71 8.84 -2.49
N MET A 86 -5.02 7.61 -2.85
CA MET A 86 -6.41 7.14 -2.99
C MET A 86 -7.15 7.20 -1.65
N ALA A 87 -6.56 6.63 -0.59
CA ALA A 87 -7.19 6.59 0.73
C ALA A 87 -7.41 7.99 1.32
N GLY A 88 -6.49 8.92 1.06
CA GLY A 88 -6.64 10.32 1.48
C GLY A 88 -7.78 11.04 0.78
N ARG A 89 -7.97 10.80 -0.53
CA ARG A 89 -9.14 11.33 -1.25
C ARG A 89 -10.45 10.74 -0.72
N LEU A 90 -10.49 9.42 -0.57
CA LEU A 90 -11.67 8.73 -0.05
C LEU A 90 -12.05 9.17 1.36
N GLU A 91 -11.07 9.38 2.23
CA GLU A 91 -11.29 9.91 3.58
C GLU A 91 -12.04 11.25 3.53
N GLN A 92 -11.57 12.19 2.70
CA GLN A 92 -12.22 13.49 2.54
C GLN A 92 -13.61 13.39 1.92
N GLU A 93 -13.79 12.55 0.90
CA GLU A 93 -15.08 12.36 0.23
C GLU A 93 -16.12 11.73 1.16
N ILE A 94 -15.74 10.69 1.91
CA ILE A 94 -16.61 10.00 2.87
C ILE A 94 -17.02 10.96 4.00
N ALA A 95 -16.05 11.64 4.58
CA ALA A 95 -16.30 12.62 5.64
C ALA A 95 -17.13 13.81 5.13
N GLY A 96 -16.90 14.26 3.89
CA GLY A 96 -17.68 15.32 3.25
C GLY A 96 -19.15 14.96 3.04
N ARG A 97 -19.48 13.66 2.96
CA ARG A 97 -20.85 13.15 2.96
C ARG A 97 -21.44 12.97 4.36
N GLY A 98 -20.68 13.25 5.40
CA GLY A 98 -21.10 13.07 6.79
C GLY A 98 -20.96 11.63 7.31
N HIS A 99 -20.26 10.76 6.58
CA HIS A 99 -20.01 9.38 6.98
C HIS A 99 -18.64 9.21 7.63
N LEU A 100 -18.50 8.17 8.46
CA LEU A 100 -17.22 7.82 9.09
C LEU A 100 -16.35 7.00 8.14
N PRO A 101 -15.14 7.46 7.76
CA PRO A 101 -14.20 6.62 7.02
C PRO A 101 -13.66 5.48 7.91
N ILE A 102 -13.79 4.24 7.46
CA ILE A 102 -13.34 3.05 8.19
C ILE A 102 -12.30 2.32 7.34
N LEU A 103 -11.05 2.34 7.77
CA LEU A 103 -9.96 1.63 7.11
C LEU A 103 -9.95 0.17 7.58
N VAL A 104 -10.13 -0.78 6.66
CA VAL A 104 -10.16 -2.23 6.98
C VAL A 104 -9.12 -2.96 6.16
N GLY A 105 -8.17 -3.67 6.79
CA GLY A 105 -7.21 -4.46 6.02
C GLY A 105 -6.06 -5.06 6.81
N GLY A 106 -5.20 -5.79 6.07
CA GLY A 106 -4.06 -6.52 6.60
C GLY A 106 -2.71 -6.09 6.03
N THR A 107 -2.66 -5.19 5.03
CA THR A 107 -1.42 -4.72 4.44
C THR A 107 -0.80 -3.63 5.34
N GLY A 108 0.07 -4.06 6.27
CA GLY A 108 0.62 -3.20 7.32
C GLY A 108 1.28 -1.93 6.78
N LEU A 109 2.02 -2.03 5.65
CA LEU A 109 2.63 -0.86 5.02
C LEU A 109 1.59 0.18 4.56
N TYR A 110 0.46 -0.24 4.01
CA TYR A 110 -0.62 0.64 3.60
C TYR A 110 -1.23 1.36 4.80
N VAL A 111 -1.60 0.57 5.81
CA VAL A 111 -2.18 1.08 7.06
C VAL A 111 -1.24 2.08 7.72
N GLN A 112 0.02 1.70 7.93
CA GLN A 112 1.01 2.55 8.57
C GLN A 112 1.24 3.84 7.78
N SER A 113 1.45 3.73 6.47
CA SER A 113 1.73 4.90 5.63
C SER A 113 0.57 5.89 5.62
N PHE A 114 -0.65 5.39 5.54
CA PHE A 114 -1.84 6.24 5.59
C PHE A 114 -2.07 6.85 6.98
N LEU A 115 -1.99 6.04 8.07
CA LEU A 115 -2.27 6.52 9.42
C LEU A 115 -1.22 7.51 9.93
N TYR A 116 0.04 7.33 9.59
CA TYR A 116 1.12 8.23 10.01
C TYR A 116 1.44 9.35 9.01
N GLY A 117 0.69 9.43 7.91
CA GLY A 117 0.90 10.47 6.89
C GLY A 117 2.29 10.40 6.25
N VAL A 118 2.78 9.18 5.98
CA VAL A 118 4.10 9.01 5.34
C VAL A 118 4.07 9.67 3.97
N ARG A 119 4.96 10.63 3.77
CA ARG A 119 5.14 11.27 2.47
C ARG A 119 6.10 10.44 1.65
N PHE A 120 5.65 10.04 0.49
CA PHE A 120 6.52 9.42 -0.50
C PHE A 120 7.09 10.53 -1.38
N THR A 121 8.40 10.62 -1.46
CA THR A 121 9.06 11.52 -2.41
C THR A 121 8.70 11.07 -3.82
N GLU A 122 8.21 12.01 -4.62
CA GLU A 122 7.92 11.79 -6.05
C GLU A 122 9.20 11.72 -6.90
N GLU A 123 10.36 11.54 -6.29
CA GLU A 123 11.59 11.30 -7.02
C GLU A 123 11.43 10.01 -7.83
N LYS A 124 10.88 10.21 -9.02
CA LYS A 124 10.88 9.15 -10.03
C LYS A 124 12.34 8.92 -10.38
N ALA A 125 12.81 7.72 -10.08
CA ALA A 125 14.11 7.30 -10.59
C ALA A 125 14.18 7.60 -12.09
N PRO A 126 15.34 8.00 -12.60
CA PRO A 126 15.52 8.25 -14.03
C PRO A 126 14.93 7.11 -14.86
N ALA A 127 14.26 7.46 -15.96
CA ALA A 127 13.69 6.45 -16.85
C ALA A 127 14.77 5.46 -17.27
N GLY A 128 14.49 4.15 -17.17
CA GLY A 128 15.43 3.08 -17.51
C GLY A 128 16.37 2.64 -16.37
N LEU A 129 16.41 3.33 -15.22
CA LEU A 129 17.30 2.93 -14.12
C LEU A 129 16.93 1.57 -13.52
N ARG A 130 15.65 1.25 -13.45
CA ARG A 130 15.18 -0.07 -12.96
C ARG A 130 15.55 -1.20 -13.90
N GLU A 131 15.38 -0.99 -15.19
CA GLU A 131 15.77 -1.91 -16.24
C GLU A 131 17.29 -2.13 -16.20
N GLN A 132 18.06 -1.06 -16.09
CA GLN A 132 19.51 -1.14 -15.97
C GLN A 132 19.94 -1.92 -14.71
N LEU A 133 19.34 -1.66 -13.55
CA LEU A 133 19.63 -2.41 -12.32
C LEU A 133 19.22 -3.89 -12.42
N ALA A 134 18.13 -4.20 -13.12
CA ALA A 134 17.73 -5.60 -13.37
C ALA A 134 18.72 -6.32 -14.27
N GLU A 135 19.22 -5.66 -15.32
CA GLU A 135 20.29 -6.18 -16.19
C GLU A 135 21.59 -6.38 -15.41
N GLU A 136 22.00 -5.43 -14.58
CA GLU A 136 23.17 -5.56 -13.72
C GLU A 136 23.04 -6.74 -12.74
N LEU A 137 21.85 -6.97 -12.19
CA LEU A 137 21.58 -8.13 -11.35
C LEU A 137 21.78 -9.44 -12.12
N ALA A 138 21.26 -9.50 -13.35
CA ALA A 138 21.40 -10.68 -14.20
C ALA A 138 22.87 -10.97 -14.60
N GLN A 139 23.67 -9.92 -14.81
CA GLN A 139 25.07 -10.04 -15.25
C GLN A 139 26.04 -10.24 -14.09
N LYS A 140 25.91 -9.47 -13.00
CA LYS A 140 26.86 -9.43 -11.90
C LYS A 140 26.46 -10.30 -10.71
N GLY A 141 25.17 -10.63 -10.60
CA GLY A 141 24.60 -11.35 -9.47
C GLY A 141 24.34 -10.49 -8.23
N GLY A 142 23.46 -11.00 -7.34
CA GLY A 142 23.02 -10.27 -6.16
C GLY A 142 24.12 -9.91 -5.15
N ALA A 143 25.13 -10.78 -5.02
CA ALA A 143 26.24 -10.54 -4.11
C ALA A 143 27.08 -9.31 -4.51
N ALA A 144 27.31 -9.11 -5.80
CA ALA A 144 28.05 -7.95 -6.29
C ALA A 144 27.29 -6.63 -6.04
N LEU A 145 25.98 -6.62 -6.29
CA LEU A 145 25.14 -5.45 -6.03
C LEU A 145 25.00 -5.15 -4.55
N TYR A 146 24.97 -6.18 -3.70
CA TYR A 146 24.99 -5.97 -2.25
C TYR A 146 26.32 -5.39 -1.78
N ALA A 147 27.45 -5.86 -2.32
CA ALA A 147 28.75 -5.29 -2.02
C ALA A 147 28.86 -3.81 -2.48
N GLU A 148 28.28 -3.47 -3.60
CA GLU A 148 28.17 -2.07 -4.04
C GLU A 148 27.34 -1.25 -3.04
N LEU A 149 26.16 -1.75 -2.62
CA LEU A 149 25.34 -1.08 -1.62
C LEU A 149 26.09 -0.84 -0.31
N GLN A 150 26.90 -1.81 0.13
CA GLN A 150 27.74 -1.65 1.32
C GLN A 150 28.76 -0.50 1.20
N GLN A 151 29.20 -0.19 -0.01
CA GLN A 151 30.14 0.90 -0.26
C GLN A 151 29.47 2.26 -0.33
N VAL A 152 28.28 2.33 -0.97
CA VAL A 152 27.61 3.60 -1.25
C VAL A 152 26.60 4.01 -0.17
N ASP A 153 25.99 3.04 0.50
CA ASP A 153 25.06 3.25 1.62
C ASP A 153 25.20 2.10 2.65
N PRO A 154 26.23 2.18 3.53
CA PRO A 154 26.45 1.16 4.56
C PRO A 154 25.31 1.00 5.55
N GLU A 155 24.56 2.07 5.82
CA GLU A 155 23.44 2.07 6.77
C GLU A 155 22.27 1.26 6.20
N ALA A 156 21.88 1.54 4.97
CA ALA A 156 20.85 0.74 4.27
C ALA A 156 21.31 -0.72 4.11
N ALA A 157 22.56 -0.96 3.77
CA ALA A 157 23.08 -2.32 3.65
C ALA A 157 22.99 -3.11 4.96
N ALA A 158 23.29 -2.49 6.10
CA ALA A 158 23.18 -3.13 7.42
C ALA A 158 21.73 -3.52 7.78
N ALA A 159 20.75 -2.79 7.27
CA ALA A 159 19.32 -3.04 7.51
C ALA A 159 18.69 -4.04 6.52
N ILE A 160 19.41 -4.44 5.45
CA ILE A 160 18.90 -5.28 4.37
C ILE A 160 19.65 -6.62 4.35
N HIS A 161 18.91 -7.74 4.38
CA HIS A 161 19.53 -9.05 4.22
C HIS A 161 20.11 -9.22 2.79
N PRO A 162 21.35 -9.72 2.62
CA PRO A 162 22.02 -9.83 1.30
C PRO A 162 21.20 -10.56 0.22
N ASN A 163 20.43 -11.56 0.61
CA ASN A 163 19.59 -12.33 -0.31
C ASN A 163 18.27 -11.61 -0.68
N ASN A 164 17.96 -10.47 -0.08
CA ASN A 164 16.78 -9.70 -0.42
C ASN A 164 17.07 -8.77 -1.60
N GLN A 165 17.22 -9.37 -2.79
CA GLN A 165 17.59 -8.67 -4.01
C GLN A 165 16.65 -7.48 -4.32
N VAL A 166 15.35 -7.65 -4.07
CA VAL A 166 14.37 -6.57 -4.30
C VAL A 166 14.68 -5.33 -3.47
N ARG A 167 15.00 -5.51 -2.17
CA ARG A 167 15.36 -4.38 -1.31
C ARG A 167 16.72 -3.80 -1.64
N VAL A 168 17.70 -4.64 -2.03
CA VAL A 168 19.03 -4.19 -2.48
C VAL A 168 18.91 -3.31 -3.72
N LEU A 169 18.17 -3.77 -4.74
CA LEU A 169 17.92 -2.98 -5.96
C LEU A 169 17.21 -1.67 -5.65
N ARG A 170 16.22 -1.69 -4.75
CA ARG A 170 15.49 -0.48 -4.38
C ARG A 170 16.37 0.55 -3.67
N ALA A 171 17.26 0.10 -2.79
CA ALA A 171 18.21 0.97 -2.12
C ALA A 171 19.22 1.59 -3.12
N LEU A 172 19.75 0.78 -4.05
CA LEU A 172 20.62 1.28 -5.13
C LEU A 172 19.88 2.23 -6.08
N GLU A 173 18.62 1.94 -6.41
CA GLU A 173 17.76 2.84 -7.19
C GLU A 173 17.66 4.21 -6.51
N HIS A 174 17.39 4.22 -5.21
CA HIS A 174 17.27 5.47 -4.44
C HIS A 174 18.61 6.23 -4.34
N TYR A 175 19.71 5.53 -4.21
CA TYR A 175 21.04 6.16 -4.17
C TYR A 175 21.44 6.77 -5.52
N ARG A 176 21.07 6.12 -6.64
CA ARG A 176 21.45 6.56 -7.98
C ARG A 176 20.45 7.57 -8.61
N ALA A 177 19.29 7.80 -7.97
CA ALA A 177 18.26 8.75 -8.42
C ALA A 177 18.61 10.20 -8.04
#